data_0576643df1036e6a75eabb4b4e5b3dfa
#
_entry.id   0576643df1036e6a75eabb4b4e5b3dfa
#
_cell.length_a   1.000
_cell.length_b   1.000
_cell.length_c   1.000
_cell.angle_alpha   90.00
_cell.angle_beta   90.00
_cell.angle_gamma   90.00
#
_symmetry.space_group_name_H-M   'P 1'
#
loop_
_entity.id
_entity.type
_entity.pdbx_description
1 polymer ?
#
loop_
_entity_poly.entity_id
_entity_poly.type
_entity_poly.pdbx_seq_one_letter_code
_entity_poly.pdbx_strand_id
1 'polypeptide(L)'
;NKTTTFEEFSALLMQEHGVAVKESRGRLSYCPPNRVKFITARKLSKKFEKKQVLAALAQNIRLAPTIQPIATDKPDRIQKLVDIQAKLKQGKSIGYERWAKKHNLKAMAQTLILLQEKGLLNEGALDQRIDELQTQYDSAKEVVLDLETRMADNQKLRSHAAAYKQYRPLTQKRNAVKSPAAFEDQYRAELTAYRAAAAYLKANNITCLPSPKKLEAEYAQLASEKAKFYEQYKEAKEELLKLKTAKQNVASFFR
;
A
#
# COMPACT_ATOMS: atom_id res chain seq x y z
N ASN A 1 1.97 -0.98 12.91
CA ASN A 1 0.97 -1.02 11.82
C ASN A 1 0.24 0.31 11.79
N LYS A 2 0.33 1.03 10.66
CA LYS A 2 -0.28 2.35 10.53
C LYS A 2 -1.47 2.23 9.60
N THR A 3 -2.67 2.21 10.18
CA THR A 3 -3.93 2.23 9.44
C THR A 3 -4.15 3.62 8.83
N THR A 4 -4.80 3.67 7.69
CA THR A 4 -5.07 4.90 6.93
C THR A 4 -6.56 5.24 6.88
N THR A 5 -7.43 4.23 7.03
CA THR A 5 -8.89 4.41 7.06
C THR A 5 -9.46 4.07 8.43
N PHE A 6 -10.66 4.58 8.70
CA PHE A 6 -11.36 4.28 9.96
C PHE A 6 -11.80 2.81 10.04
N GLU A 7 -12.16 2.22 8.92
CA GLU A 7 -12.53 0.80 8.81
C GLU A 7 -11.33 -0.09 9.14
N GLU A 8 -10.15 0.19 8.57
CA GLU A 8 -8.91 -0.52 8.89
C GLU A 8 -8.52 -0.39 10.36
N PHE A 9 -8.65 0.82 10.93
CA PHE A 9 -8.39 1.06 12.34
C PHE A 9 -9.34 0.25 13.24
N SER A 10 -10.63 0.22 12.91
CA SER A 10 -11.64 -0.55 13.64
C SER A 10 -11.38 -2.06 13.55
N ALA A 11 -11.05 -2.55 12.34
CA ALA A 11 -10.73 -3.95 12.09
C ALA A 11 -9.45 -4.38 12.84
N LEU A 12 -8.40 -3.54 12.80
CA LEU A 12 -7.14 -3.80 13.50
C LEU A 12 -7.34 -3.88 15.03
N LEU A 13 -8.10 -2.95 15.60
CA LEU A 13 -8.41 -2.97 17.04
C LEU A 13 -9.18 -4.22 17.44
N MET A 14 -10.09 -4.68 16.60
CA MET A 14 -10.83 -5.92 16.84
C MET A 14 -9.91 -7.14 16.72
N GLN A 15 -9.05 -7.17 15.73
CA GLN A 15 -8.17 -8.32 15.45
C GLN A 15 -7.02 -8.44 16.48
N GLU A 16 -6.34 -7.35 16.82
CA GLU A 16 -5.16 -7.39 17.70
C GLU A 16 -5.52 -7.32 19.19
N HIS A 17 -6.61 -6.62 19.53
CA HIS A 17 -6.94 -6.34 20.92
C HIS A 17 -8.36 -6.77 21.34
N GLY A 18 -9.15 -7.34 20.41
CA GLY A 18 -10.54 -7.72 20.69
C GLY A 18 -11.45 -6.54 21.03
N VAL A 19 -11.06 -5.31 20.65
CA VAL A 19 -11.80 -4.09 20.99
C VAL A 19 -12.73 -3.71 19.86
N ALA A 20 -14.04 -3.79 20.09
CA ALA A 20 -15.04 -3.32 19.15
C ALA A 20 -15.15 -1.78 19.20
N VAL A 21 -15.19 -1.14 18.04
CA VAL A 21 -15.37 0.31 17.89
C VAL A 21 -16.73 0.59 17.26
N LYS A 22 -17.49 1.52 17.84
CA LYS A 22 -18.77 1.96 17.30
C LYS A 22 -18.82 3.48 17.20
N GLU A 23 -19.27 3.98 16.06
CA GLU A 23 -19.60 5.38 15.90
C GLU A 23 -21.11 5.58 16.09
N SER A 24 -21.50 6.55 16.91
CA SER A 24 -22.88 6.96 17.08
C SER A 24 -22.96 8.47 17.32
N ARG A 25 -23.80 9.17 16.57
CA ARG A 25 -23.99 10.63 16.65
C ARG A 25 -22.67 11.42 16.62
N GLY A 26 -21.75 11.02 15.72
CA GLY A 26 -20.45 11.67 15.55
C GLY A 26 -19.43 11.42 16.67
N ARG A 27 -19.70 10.47 17.58
CA ARG A 27 -18.82 10.10 18.70
C ARG A 27 -18.40 8.65 18.61
N LEU A 28 -17.13 8.38 18.97
CA LEU A 28 -16.62 7.03 19.07
C LEU A 28 -16.87 6.43 20.44
N SER A 29 -17.13 5.14 20.46
CA SER A 29 -17.25 4.33 21.67
C SER A 29 -16.52 3.01 21.46
N TYR A 30 -15.87 2.51 22.49
CA TYR A 30 -15.00 1.35 22.49
C TYR A 30 -15.53 0.29 23.46
N CYS A 31 -15.51 -0.97 23.05
CA CYS A 31 -15.90 -2.09 23.90
C CYS A 31 -14.74 -3.09 23.94
N PRO A 32 -13.97 -3.14 25.04
CA PRO A 32 -12.93 -4.15 25.23
C PRO A 32 -13.54 -5.54 25.46
N PRO A 33 -12.79 -6.64 25.23
CA PRO A 33 -13.30 -8.01 25.27
C PRO A 33 -13.91 -8.41 26.62
N ASN A 34 -13.47 -7.76 27.72
CA ASN A 34 -13.95 -8.06 29.07
C ASN A 34 -15.18 -7.25 29.49
N ARG A 35 -15.84 -6.56 28.55
CA ARG A 35 -17.03 -5.74 28.85
C ARG A 35 -18.13 -5.92 27.82
N VAL A 36 -19.36 -5.82 28.29
CA VAL A 36 -20.56 -5.88 27.45
C VAL A 36 -21.03 -4.46 27.03
N LYS A 37 -20.66 -3.42 27.78
CA LYS A 37 -21.10 -2.05 27.52
C LYS A 37 -20.00 -1.20 26.91
N PHE A 38 -20.34 -0.45 25.85
CA PHE A 38 -19.45 0.49 25.22
C PHE A 38 -19.10 1.67 26.15
N ILE A 39 -17.84 2.06 26.13
CA ILE A 39 -17.30 3.23 26.83
C ILE A 39 -17.10 4.33 25.79
N THR A 40 -17.66 5.52 26.04
CA THR A 40 -17.45 6.65 25.13
C THR A 40 -15.99 7.12 25.16
N ALA A 41 -15.44 7.48 24.01
CA ALA A 41 -14.06 7.95 23.83
C ALA A 41 -13.66 9.02 24.85
N ARG A 42 -14.58 9.95 25.17
CA ARG A 42 -14.37 11.03 26.14
C ARG A 42 -14.06 10.54 27.56
N LYS A 43 -14.59 9.36 27.95
CA LYS A 43 -14.31 8.76 29.26
C LYS A 43 -12.99 8.01 29.31
N LEU A 44 -12.42 7.66 28.16
CA LEU A 44 -11.12 7.01 28.07
C LEU A 44 -9.99 8.04 28.04
N SER A 45 -9.95 8.90 27.06
CA SER A 45 -9.01 10.02 26.92
C SER A 45 -9.37 10.85 25.68
N LYS A 46 -8.99 12.14 25.68
CA LYS A 46 -9.10 13.03 24.51
C LYS A 46 -8.44 12.44 23.24
N LYS A 47 -7.38 11.63 23.40
CA LYS A 47 -6.67 10.97 22.29
C LYS A 47 -7.55 9.99 21.49
N PHE A 48 -8.58 9.43 22.10
CA PHE A 48 -9.48 8.46 21.47
C PHE A 48 -10.75 9.10 20.87
N GLU A 49 -10.89 10.42 20.97
CA GLU A 49 -12.00 11.13 20.34
C GLU A 49 -11.89 11.07 18.81
N LYS A 50 -13.04 11.05 18.12
CA LYS A 50 -13.11 10.95 16.65
C LYS A 50 -12.17 11.92 15.95
N LYS A 51 -12.12 13.19 16.36
CA LYS A 51 -11.27 14.23 15.78
C LYS A 51 -9.78 13.87 15.86
N GLN A 52 -9.32 13.34 16.98
CA GLN A 52 -7.92 12.97 17.19
C GLN A 52 -7.56 11.68 16.44
N VAL A 53 -8.46 10.70 16.44
CA VAL A 53 -8.27 9.46 15.64
C VAL A 53 -8.19 9.79 14.16
N LEU A 54 -9.10 10.59 13.63
CA LEU A 54 -9.07 10.99 12.22
C LEU A 54 -7.83 11.84 11.89
N ALA A 55 -7.37 12.69 12.81
CA ALA A 55 -6.13 13.45 12.62
C ALA A 55 -4.90 12.53 12.58
N ALA A 56 -4.85 11.50 13.42
CA ALA A 56 -3.78 10.49 13.41
C ALA A 56 -3.80 9.64 12.13
N LEU A 57 -4.99 9.24 11.67
CA LEU A 57 -5.15 8.54 10.39
C LEU A 57 -4.71 9.41 9.21
N ALA A 58 -5.07 10.70 9.20
CA ALA A 58 -4.63 11.65 8.20
C ALA A 58 -3.10 11.88 8.20
N GLN A 59 -2.46 11.85 9.38
CA GLN A 59 -1.00 11.85 9.47
C GLN A 59 -0.39 10.57 8.90
N ASN A 60 -1.01 9.41 9.15
CA ASN A 60 -0.57 8.15 8.58
C ASN A 60 -0.68 8.14 7.04
N ILE A 61 -1.74 8.75 6.49
CA ILE A 61 -1.89 8.94 5.03
C ILE A 61 -0.75 9.80 4.47
N ARG A 62 -0.33 10.86 5.17
CA ARG A 62 0.78 11.71 4.75
C ARG A 62 2.15 11.04 4.86
N LEU A 63 2.28 10.03 5.73
CA LEU A 63 3.51 9.28 5.97
C LEU A 63 3.57 7.95 5.23
N ALA A 64 2.42 7.42 4.79
CA ALA A 64 2.37 6.26 3.94
C ALA A 64 2.76 6.66 2.52
N PRO A 65 3.61 5.89 1.82
CA PRO A 65 3.72 6.03 0.39
C PRO A 65 2.31 5.86 -0.17
N THR A 66 1.83 6.89 -0.87
CA THR A 66 0.44 6.97 -1.33
C THR A 66 0.19 5.89 -2.38
N ILE A 67 -0.16 4.70 -1.92
CA ILE A 67 -0.93 3.76 -2.72
C ILE A 67 -2.38 4.22 -2.50
N GLN A 68 -2.84 5.15 -3.32
CA GLN A 68 -4.27 5.41 -3.40
C GLN A 68 -4.95 4.12 -3.84
N PRO A 69 -5.93 3.58 -3.10
CA PRO A 69 -6.86 2.66 -3.70
C PRO A 69 -7.62 3.47 -4.75
N ILE A 70 -7.22 3.33 -6.01
CA ILE A 70 -7.97 3.84 -7.14
C ILE A 70 -9.35 3.21 -7.02
N ALA A 71 -10.38 4.07 -6.90
CA ALA A 71 -11.76 3.65 -7.03
C ALA A 71 -11.84 2.79 -8.29
N THR A 72 -11.95 1.51 -8.12
CA THR A 72 -12.08 0.56 -9.20
C THR A 72 -13.51 0.70 -9.70
N ASP A 73 -13.72 1.54 -10.72
CA ASP A 73 -14.66 1.14 -11.76
C ASP A 73 -14.27 -0.30 -12.07
N LYS A 74 -15.19 -1.22 -11.81
CA LYS A 74 -14.90 -2.66 -11.96
C LYS A 74 -14.47 -2.86 -13.40
N PRO A 75 -13.18 -3.12 -13.69
CA PRO A 75 -12.79 -3.41 -15.05
C PRO A 75 -13.61 -4.62 -15.46
N ASP A 76 -14.01 -4.66 -16.71
CA ASP A 76 -14.76 -5.75 -17.33
C ASP A 76 -13.94 -7.04 -17.19
N ARG A 77 -14.04 -7.67 -16.01
CA ARG A 77 -13.26 -8.87 -15.67
C ARG A 77 -13.91 -10.04 -16.35
N ILE A 78 -13.15 -10.64 -17.27
CA ILE A 78 -13.51 -11.95 -17.79
C ILE A 78 -13.66 -12.90 -16.63
N GLN A 79 -14.84 -13.47 -16.48
CA GLN A 79 -15.15 -14.40 -15.40
C GLN A 79 -14.51 -15.75 -15.68
N LYS A 80 -13.95 -16.39 -14.65
CA LYS A 80 -13.41 -17.75 -14.77
C LYS A 80 -14.56 -18.77 -14.91
N LEU A 81 -14.31 -19.82 -15.70
CA LEU A 81 -15.24 -20.95 -15.75
C LEU A 81 -15.29 -21.67 -14.39
N VAL A 82 -16.48 -22.14 -14.04
CA VAL A 82 -16.71 -22.92 -12.83
C VAL A 82 -16.66 -24.41 -13.20
N ASP A 83 -15.86 -25.17 -12.48
CA ASP A 83 -15.86 -26.64 -12.58
C ASP A 83 -17.15 -27.17 -11.95
N ILE A 84 -18.13 -27.49 -12.82
CA ILE A 84 -19.47 -27.97 -12.43
C ILE A 84 -19.35 -29.35 -11.77
N GLN A 85 -18.52 -30.23 -12.32
CA GLN A 85 -18.35 -31.61 -11.85
C GLN A 85 -17.79 -31.64 -10.42
N ALA A 86 -16.71 -30.89 -10.17
CA ALA A 86 -16.14 -30.80 -8.83
C ALA A 86 -17.12 -30.21 -7.82
N LYS A 87 -17.94 -29.23 -8.23
CA LYS A 87 -18.94 -28.62 -7.34
C LYS A 87 -20.14 -29.49 -7.04
N LEU A 88 -20.58 -30.28 -8.00
CA LEU A 88 -21.65 -31.29 -7.76
C LEU A 88 -21.17 -32.38 -6.81
N LYS A 89 -19.93 -32.85 -6.94
CA LYS A 89 -19.32 -33.80 -5.97
C LYS A 89 -19.24 -33.22 -4.53
N GLN A 90 -19.20 -31.91 -4.39
CA GLN A 90 -19.25 -31.20 -3.10
C GLN A 90 -20.71 -30.99 -2.57
N GLY A 91 -21.71 -31.65 -3.15
CA GLY A 91 -23.10 -31.60 -2.68
C GLY A 91 -23.88 -30.35 -3.11
N LYS A 92 -23.46 -29.63 -4.15
CA LYS A 92 -24.24 -28.51 -4.69
C LYS A 92 -25.50 -28.99 -5.42
N SER A 93 -26.57 -28.20 -5.33
CA SER A 93 -27.88 -28.53 -5.86
C SER A 93 -27.99 -28.45 -7.39
N ILE A 94 -29.01 -29.06 -7.97
CA ILE A 94 -29.40 -28.96 -9.40
C ILE A 94 -29.59 -27.49 -9.83
N GLY A 95 -30.08 -26.65 -8.94
CA GLY A 95 -30.18 -25.20 -9.20
C GLY A 95 -28.83 -24.54 -9.43
N TYR A 96 -27.81 -24.96 -8.65
CA TYR A 96 -26.44 -24.50 -8.85
C TYR A 96 -25.87 -24.96 -10.21
N GLU A 97 -26.14 -26.20 -10.63
CA GLU A 97 -25.69 -26.69 -11.93
C GLU A 97 -26.23 -25.86 -13.09
N ARG A 98 -27.57 -25.55 -13.08
CA ARG A 98 -28.19 -24.69 -14.11
C ARG A 98 -27.58 -23.31 -14.14
N TRP A 99 -27.35 -22.72 -12.98
CA TRP A 99 -26.68 -21.42 -12.86
C TRP A 99 -25.26 -21.48 -13.42
N ALA A 100 -24.47 -22.50 -13.04
CA ALA A 100 -23.09 -22.63 -13.47
C ALA A 100 -22.96 -22.88 -14.99
N LYS A 101 -23.86 -23.65 -15.60
CA LYS A 101 -23.91 -23.81 -17.05
C LYS A 101 -24.15 -22.46 -17.76
N LYS A 102 -25.10 -21.66 -17.29
CA LYS A 102 -25.39 -20.33 -17.85
C LYS A 102 -24.21 -19.38 -17.63
N HIS A 103 -23.60 -19.42 -16.45
CA HIS A 103 -22.40 -18.64 -16.13
C HIS A 103 -21.23 -18.97 -17.04
N ASN A 104 -20.93 -20.28 -17.21
CA ASN A 104 -19.83 -20.73 -18.07
C ASN A 104 -20.04 -20.36 -19.53
N LEU A 105 -21.26 -20.49 -20.03
CA LEU A 105 -21.61 -20.08 -21.40
C LEU A 105 -21.35 -18.58 -21.62
N LYS A 106 -21.77 -17.74 -20.67
CA LYS A 106 -21.54 -16.29 -20.73
C LYS A 106 -20.04 -15.95 -20.63
N ALA A 107 -19.32 -16.58 -19.69
CA ALA A 107 -17.89 -16.37 -19.52
C ALA A 107 -17.07 -16.80 -20.74
N MET A 108 -17.48 -17.92 -21.38
CA MET A 108 -16.83 -18.36 -22.60
C MET A 108 -17.11 -17.44 -23.79
N ALA A 109 -18.35 -16.97 -23.96
CA ALA A 109 -18.68 -15.99 -24.98
C ALA A 109 -17.86 -14.71 -24.83
N GLN A 110 -17.74 -14.17 -23.61
CA GLN A 110 -16.89 -13.00 -23.32
C GLN A 110 -15.41 -13.28 -23.63
N THR A 111 -14.92 -14.48 -23.31
CA THR A 111 -13.55 -14.89 -23.63
C THR A 111 -13.30 -14.89 -25.12
N LEU A 112 -14.20 -15.49 -25.91
CA LEU A 112 -14.06 -15.55 -27.37
C LEU A 112 -14.14 -14.16 -28.01
N ILE A 113 -15.05 -13.31 -27.57
CA ILE A 113 -15.16 -11.92 -28.05
C ILE A 113 -13.84 -11.18 -27.79
N LEU A 114 -13.29 -11.25 -26.57
CA LEU A 114 -12.02 -10.61 -26.26
C LEU A 114 -10.87 -11.12 -27.15
N LEU A 115 -10.75 -12.44 -27.32
CA LEU A 115 -9.69 -13.02 -28.14
C LEU A 115 -9.84 -12.65 -29.62
N GLN A 116 -11.07 -12.56 -30.09
CA GLN A 116 -11.39 -12.11 -31.45
C GLN A 116 -11.04 -10.62 -31.68
N GLU A 117 -11.47 -9.75 -30.76
CA GLU A 117 -11.18 -8.31 -30.81
C GLU A 117 -9.67 -8.01 -30.80
N LYS A 118 -8.90 -8.84 -30.09
CA LYS A 118 -7.43 -8.72 -30.02
C LYS A 118 -6.68 -9.51 -31.08
N GLY A 119 -7.35 -10.26 -31.93
CA GLY A 119 -6.71 -11.10 -32.94
C GLY A 119 -5.93 -12.29 -32.36
N LEU A 120 -6.30 -12.76 -31.15
CA LEU A 120 -5.58 -13.77 -30.39
C LEU A 120 -6.28 -15.15 -30.37
N LEU A 121 -7.03 -15.48 -31.42
CA LEU A 121 -7.71 -16.79 -31.53
C LEU A 121 -6.73 -17.95 -31.76
N ASN A 122 -5.53 -17.68 -32.21
CA ASN A 122 -4.47 -18.68 -32.34
C ASN A 122 -3.75 -18.84 -30.99
N GLU A 123 -3.61 -20.09 -30.52
CA GLU A 123 -2.96 -20.42 -29.25
C GLU A 123 -1.53 -19.88 -29.15
N GLY A 124 -0.74 -20.02 -30.24
CA GLY A 124 0.62 -19.48 -30.27
C GLY A 124 0.68 -17.94 -30.14
N ALA A 125 -0.25 -17.23 -30.78
CA ALA A 125 -0.33 -15.77 -30.69
C ALA A 125 -0.77 -15.32 -29.28
N LEU A 126 -1.68 -16.06 -28.64
CA LEU A 126 -2.11 -15.79 -27.27
C LEU A 126 -0.95 -15.97 -26.28
N ASP A 127 -0.18 -17.03 -26.42
CA ASP A 127 0.95 -17.31 -25.55
C ASP A 127 2.06 -16.27 -25.70
N GLN A 128 2.42 -15.95 -26.93
CA GLN A 128 3.38 -14.89 -27.22
C GLN A 128 2.95 -13.56 -26.59
N ARG A 129 1.67 -13.19 -26.73
CA ARG A 129 1.15 -11.94 -26.15
C ARG A 129 1.18 -11.95 -24.62
N ILE A 130 0.90 -13.08 -23.99
CA ILE A 130 1.01 -13.25 -22.54
C ILE A 130 2.46 -13.08 -22.09
N ASP A 131 3.44 -13.64 -22.79
CA ASP A 131 4.86 -13.54 -22.47
C ASP A 131 5.38 -12.09 -22.64
N GLU A 132 4.97 -11.42 -23.71
CA GLU A 132 5.27 -9.98 -23.91
C GLU A 132 4.73 -9.13 -22.77
N LEU A 133 3.46 -9.33 -22.40
CA LEU A 133 2.84 -8.59 -21.28
C LEU A 133 3.46 -8.94 -19.91
N GLN A 134 3.88 -10.20 -19.74
CA GLN A 134 4.59 -10.59 -18.53
C GLN A 134 5.92 -9.83 -18.42
N THR A 135 6.66 -9.76 -19.52
CA THR A 135 7.93 -9.00 -19.57
C THR A 135 7.70 -7.51 -19.28
N GLN A 136 6.68 -6.91 -19.89
CA GLN A 136 6.32 -5.50 -19.66
C GLN A 136 5.92 -5.26 -18.19
N TYR A 137 5.11 -6.16 -17.63
CA TYR A 137 4.71 -6.11 -16.23
C TYR A 137 5.90 -6.19 -15.28
N ASP A 138 6.81 -7.15 -15.50
CA ASP A 138 7.96 -7.36 -14.65
C ASP A 138 8.94 -6.17 -14.73
N SER A 139 9.20 -5.65 -15.94
CA SER A 139 10.02 -4.45 -16.13
C SER A 139 9.42 -3.21 -15.46
N ALA A 140 8.13 -2.96 -15.65
CA ALA A 140 7.48 -1.82 -15.02
C ALA A 140 7.45 -1.95 -13.48
N LYS A 141 7.26 -3.16 -12.97
CA LYS A 141 7.30 -3.47 -11.53
C LYS A 141 8.69 -3.18 -10.94
N GLU A 142 9.75 -3.59 -11.62
CA GLU A 142 11.13 -3.36 -11.18
C GLU A 142 11.44 -1.87 -11.09
N VAL A 143 11.08 -1.10 -12.12
CA VAL A 143 11.24 0.36 -12.14
C VAL A 143 10.46 1.03 -11.00
N VAL A 144 9.22 0.61 -10.75
CA VAL A 144 8.42 1.16 -9.64
C VAL A 144 9.07 0.88 -8.29
N LEU A 145 9.62 -0.33 -8.06
CA LEU A 145 10.32 -0.69 -6.83
C LEU A 145 11.61 0.11 -6.65
N ASP A 146 12.38 0.33 -7.72
CA ASP A 146 13.59 1.19 -7.66
C ASP A 146 13.22 2.62 -7.27
N LEU A 147 12.22 3.20 -7.93
CA LEU A 147 11.75 4.54 -7.62
C LEU A 147 11.24 4.67 -6.17
N GLU A 148 10.54 3.67 -5.65
CA GLU A 148 10.11 3.62 -4.24
C GLU A 148 11.29 3.60 -3.28
N THR A 149 12.33 2.82 -3.60
CA THR A 149 13.56 2.76 -2.82
C THR A 149 14.26 4.11 -2.79
N ARG A 150 14.43 4.74 -3.95
CA ARG A 150 15.03 6.08 -4.08
C ARG A 150 14.23 7.15 -3.35
N MET A 151 12.91 7.10 -3.41
CA MET A 151 12.03 8.01 -2.66
C MET A 151 12.19 7.83 -1.15
N ALA A 152 12.27 6.58 -0.68
CA ALA A 152 12.50 6.27 0.72
C ALA A 152 13.87 6.77 1.21
N ASP A 153 14.91 6.62 0.40
CA ASP A 153 16.25 7.08 0.73
C ASP A 153 16.36 8.62 0.72
N ASN A 154 15.69 9.29 -0.23
CA ASN A 154 15.55 10.74 -0.21
C ASN A 154 14.84 11.22 1.07
N GLN A 155 13.78 10.53 1.50
CA GLN A 155 13.06 10.87 2.72
C GLN A 155 13.93 10.66 3.99
N LYS A 156 14.69 9.56 4.05
CA LYS A 156 15.66 9.32 5.14
C LYS A 156 16.71 10.43 5.17
N LEU A 157 17.26 10.77 4.01
CA LEU A 157 18.26 11.84 3.90
C LEU A 157 17.70 13.19 4.37
N ARG A 158 16.48 13.55 3.96
CA ARG A 158 15.78 14.77 4.42
C ARG A 158 15.67 14.80 5.95
N SER A 159 15.24 13.68 6.54
CA SER A 159 15.07 13.55 8.00
C SER A 159 16.40 13.75 8.74
N HIS A 160 17.46 13.05 8.30
CA HIS A 160 18.78 13.17 8.91
C HIS A 160 19.42 14.53 8.68
N ALA A 161 19.29 15.12 7.49
CA ALA A 161 19.79 16.46 7.21
C ALA A 161 19.10 17.53 8.07
N ALA A 162 17.79 17.41 8.27
CA ALA A 162 17.03 18.30 9.15
C ALA A 162 17.50 18.17 10.63
N ALA A 163 17.58 16.95 11.15
CA ALA A 163 18.03 16.68 12.51
C ALA A 163 19.48 17.18 12.73
N TYR A 164 20.37 16.92 11.79
CA TYR A 164 21.76 17.39 11.86
C TYR A 164 21.81 18.92 11.94
N LYS A 165 21.09 19.63 11.06
CA LYS A 165 21.05 21.10 11.04
C LYS A 165 20.43 21.68 12.30
N GLN A 166 19.34 21.08 12.77
CA GLN A 166 18.59 21.54 13.94
C GLN A 166 19.42 21.40 15.23
N TYR A 167 20.09 20.27 15.41
CA TYR A 167 20.75 19.95 16.68
C TYR A 167 22.25 20.23 16.69
N ARG A 168 22.86 20.59 15.56
CA ARG A 168 24.27 21.01 15.51
C ARG A 168 24.65 22.11 16.52
N PRO A 169 23.83 23.16 16.74
CA PRO A 169 24.14 24.20 17.73
C PRO A 169 24.23 23.64 19.18
N LEU A 170 23.49 22.58 19.50
CA LEU A 170 23.54 21.97 20.84
C LEU A 170 24.89 21.30 21.11
N THR A 171 25.52 20.70 20.09
CA THR A 171 26.84 20.09 20.24
C THR A 171 27.92 21.14 20.48
N GLN A 172 27.80 22.31 19.86
CA GLN A 172 28.71 23.45 20.10
C GLN A 172 28.52 23.99 21.53
N LYS A 173 27.29 24.14 22.01
CA LYS A 173 26.97 24.55 23.37
C LYS A 173 27.50 23.54 24.39
N ARG A 174 27.35 22.23 24.16
CA ARG A 174 27.90 21.16 25.01
C ARG A 174 29.38 21.30 25.25
N ASN A 175 30.14 21.65 24.22
CA ASN A 175 31.61 21.79 24.34
C ASN A 175 32.05 23.07 25.09
N ALA A 176 31.14 24.02 25.28
CA ALA A 176 31.36 25.28 25.99
C ALA A 176 30.91 25.28 27.45
N VAL A 177 30.15 24.26 27.90
CA VAL A 177 29.57 24.19 29.24
C VAL A 177 30.54 23.55 30.25
N LYS A 178 30.54 24.07 31.46
CA LYS A 178 31.38 23.55 32.57
C LYS A 178 31.05 22.14 33.04
N SER A 179 29.80 21.70 32.86
CA SER A 179 29.30 20.35 33.22
C SER A 179 28.67 19.64 31.99
N PRO A 180 29.51 19.00 31.14
CA PRO A 180 28.99 18.33 29.93
C PRO A 180 28.03 17.18 30.23
N ALA A 181 28.21 16.46 31.34
CA ALA A 181 27.36 15.31 31.71
C ALA A 181 25.92 15.73 32.00
N ALA A 182 25.72 16.76 32.83
CA ALA A 182 24.36 17.26 33.13
C ALA A 182 23.67 17.82 31.87
N PHE A 183 24.43 18.47 30.99
CA PHE A 183 23.90 18.94 29.72
C PHE A 183 23.51 17.78 28.79
N GLU A 184 24.29 16.70 28.73
CA GLU A 184 23.98 15.50 27.96
C GLU A 184 22.70 14.80 28.50
N ASP A 185 22.50 14.76 29.80
CA ASP A 185 21.28 14.19 30.38
C ASP A 185 20.05 15.03 30.04
N GLN A 186 20.18 16.35 30.08
CA GLN A 186 19.09 17.26 29.74
C GLN A 186 18.68 17.19 28.27
N TYR A 187 19.65 17.06 27.35
CA TYR A 187 19.46 17.05 25.91
C TYR A 187 19.78 15.70 25.27
N ARG A 188 19.57 14.60 26.00
CA ARG A 188 19.93 13.25 25.58
C ARG A 188 19.29 12.84 24.26
N ALA A 189 18.01 13.13 24.08
CA ALA A 189 17.25 12.76 22.87
C ALA A 189 17.79 13.51 21.63
N GLU A 190 17.99 14.81 21.75
CA GLU A 190 18.47 15.68 20.67
C GLU A 190 19.91 15.36 20.27
N LEU A 191 20.77 15.12 21.25
CA LEU A 191 22.17 14.74 21.00
C LEU A 191 22.26 13.33 20.38
N THR A 192 21.38 12.41 20.79
CA THR A 192 21.29 11.08 20.18
C THR A 192 20.82 11.19 18.73
N ALA A 193 19.79 11.99 18.45
CA ALA A 193 19.31 12.25 17.11
C ALA A 193 20.39 12.90 16.23
N TYR A 194 21.15 13.85 16.77
CA TYR A 194 22.30 14.44 16.08
C TYR A 194 23.38 13.42 15.74
N ARG A 195 23.76 12.57 16.72
CA ARG A 195 24.79 11.53 16.52
C ARG A 195 24.35 10.52 15.45
N ALA A 196 23.09 10.10 15.49
CA ALA A 196 22.52 9.22 14.48
C ALA A 196 22.54 9.88 13.09
N ALA A 197 22.15 11.16 12.99
CA ALA A 197 22.19 11.91 11.75
C ALA A 197 23.62 12.07 11.21
N ALA A 198 24.57 12.41 12.06
CA ALA A 198 25.99 12.52 11.68
C ALA A 198 26.57 11.19 11.20
N ALA A 199 26.25 10.09 11.88
CA ALA A 199 26.67 8.74 11.48
C ALA A 199 26.07 8.36 10.11
N TYR A 200 24.79 8.64 9.88
CA TYR A 200 24.12 8.40 8.59
C TYR A 200 24.80 9.18 7.45
N LEU A 201 25.04 10.48 7.65
CA LEU A 201 25.68 11.33 6.64
C LEU A 201 27.10 10.85 6.32
N LYS A 202 27.85 10.45 7.34
CA LYS A 202 29.21 9.88 7.18
C LYS A 202 29.19 8.55 6.45
N ALA A 203 28.30 7.64 6.81
CA ALA A 203 28.14 6.32 6.17
C ALA A 203 27.79 6.43 4.68
N ASN A 204 27.05 7.48 4.29
CA ASN A 204 26.68 7.74 2.90
C ASN A 204 27.65 8.71 2.17
N ASN A 205 28.81 9.02 2.76
CA ASN A 205 29.81 9.92 2.20
C ASN A 205 29.28 11.33 1.84
N ILE A 206 28.27 11.82 2.57
CA ILE A 206 27.66 13.13 2.34
C ILE A 206 28.47 14.19 3.09
N THR A 207 29.39 14.82 2.39
CA THR A 207 30.24 15.89 2.94
C THR A 207 29.57 17.25 2.93
N CYS A 208 28.68 17.48 1.96
CA CYS A 208 27.90 18.72 1.84
C CYS A 208 26.41 18.42 1.98
N LEU A 209 25.74 19.07 2.92
CA LEU A 209 24.30 18.89 3.14
C LEU A 209 23.52 19.47 1.95
N PRO A 210 22.73 18.65 1.24
CA PRO A 210 21.88 19.17 0.19
C PRO A 210 20.81 20.11 0.76
N SER A 211 20.42 21.10 -0.03
CA SER A 211 19.38 22.01 0.41
C SER A 211 18.02 21.30 0.51
N PRO A 212 17.16 21.62 1.49
CA PRO A 212 15.84 21.03 1.60
C PRO A 212 15.00 21.17 0.32
N LYS A 213 15.09 22.33 -0.35
CA LYS A 213 14.40 22.61 -1.62
C LYS A 213 14.86 21.64 -2.74
N LYS A 214 16.16 21.33 -2.80
CA LYS A 214 16.70 20.39 -3.81
C LYS A 214 16.17 18.98 -3.58
N LEU A 215 16.19 18.51 -2.34
CA LEU A 215 15.67 17.20 -1.98
C LEU A 215 14.14 17.09 -2.21
N GLU A 216 13.42 18.18 -1.99
CA GLU A 216 11.99 18.24 -2.23
C GLU A 216 11.66 18.20 -3.74
N ALA A 217 12.41 18.94 -4.55
CA ALA A 217 12.29 18.90 -6.00
C ALA A 217 12.61 17.51 -6.56
N GLU A 218 13.68 16.87 -6.08
CA GLU A 218 14.05 15.51 -6.44
C GLU A 218 12.97 14.50 -6.07
N TYR A 219 12.41 14.60 -4.87
CA TYR A 219 11.30 13.76 -4.45
C TYR A 219 10.05 13.94 -5.32
N ALA A 220 9.71 15.18 -5.68
CA ALA A 220 8.60 15.47 -6.57
C ALA A 220 8.81 14.90 -7.98
N GLN A 221 10.05 14.96 -8.49
CA GLN A 221 10.41 14.34 -9.77
C GLN A 221 10.24 12.82 -9.71
N LEU A 222 10.82 12.15 -8.69
CA LEU A 222 10.69 10.71 -8.49
C LEU A 222 9.21 10.29 -8.36
N ALA A 223 8.39 11.08 -7.66
CA ALA A 223 6.96 10.82 -7.53
C ALA A 223 6.22 10.92 -8.87
N SER A 224 6.58 11.90 -9.70
CA SER A 224 6.02 12.05 -11.04
C SER A 224 6.41 10.89 -11.96
N GLU A 225 7.69 10.49 -11.93
CA GLU A 225 8.19 9.33 -12.68
C GLU A 225 7.49 8.03 -12.24
N LYS A 226 7.40 7.81 -10.92
CA LYS A 226 6.69 6.66 -10.35
C LYS A 226 5.24 6.61 -10.83
N ALA A 227 4.53 7.74 -10.86
CA ALA A 227 3.14 7.77 -11.31
C ALA A 227 2.99 7.25 -12.74
N LYS A 228 3.89 7.64 -13.65
CA LYS A 228 3.88 7.17 -15.07
C LYS A 228 4.10 5.66 -15.17
N PHE A 229 5.15 5.14 -14.51
CA PHE A 229 5.45 3.71 -14.55
C PHE A 229 4.42 2.87 -13.80
N TYR A 230 3.79 3.43 -12.77
CA TYR A 230 2.72 2.76 -12.05
C TYR A 230 1.47 2.56 -12.90
N GLU A 231 1.10 3.53 -13.75
CA GLU A 231 0.00 3.34 -14.72
C GLU A 231 0.35 2.24 -15.75
N GLN A 232 1.57 2.23 -16.29
CA GLN A 232 2.02 1.16 -17.19
C GLN A 232 1.98 -0.22 -16.50
N TYR A 233 2.46 -0.30 -15.26
CA TYR A 233 2.38 -1.50 -14.44
C TYR A 233 0.95 -1.98 -14.26
N LYS A 234 0.03 -1.07 -13.97
CA LYS A 234 -1.38 -1.37 -13.73
C LYS A 234 -2.06 -1.88 -15.00
N GLU A 235 -1.86 -1.19 -16.13
CA GLU A 235 -2.41 -1.58 -17.42
C GLU A 235 -1.90 -2.96 -17.84
N ALA A 236 -0.58 -3.18 -17.80
CA ALA A 236 0.02 -4.48 -18.11
C ALA A 236 -0.52 -5.60 -17.21
N LYS A 237 -0.67 -5.34 -15.90
CA LYS A 237 -1.22 -6.29 -14.94
C LYS A 237 -2.66 -6.66 -15.24
N GLU A 238 -3.50 -5.68 -15.54
CA GLU A 238 -4.91 -5.91 -15.84
C GLU A 238 -5.08 -6.69 -17.15
N GLU A 239 -4.35 -6.32 -18.19
CA GLU A 239 -4.39 -7.04 -19.47
C GLU A 239 -3.84 -8.46 -19.34
N LEU A 240 -2.71 -8.64 -18.67
CA LEU A 240 -2.12 -9.94 -18.39
C LEU A 240 -3.10 -10.86 -17.63
N LEU A 241 -3.80 -10.33 -16.62
CA LEU A 241 -4.79 -11.10 -15.88
C LEU A 241 -5.97 -11.51 -16.75
N LYS A 242 -6.45 -10.61 -17.63
CA LYS A 242 -7.53 -10.90 -18.60
C LYS A 242 -7.12 -12.03 -19.55
N LEU A 243 -5.93 -11.94 -20.16
CA LEU A 243 -5.46 -12.94 -21.11
C LEU A 243 -5.13 -14.29 -20.45
N LYS A 244 -4.50 -14.30 -19.27
CA LYS A 244 -4.29 -15.54 -18.49
C LYS A 244 -5.62 -16.21 -18.13
N THR A 245 -6.64 -15.43 -17.76
CA THR A 245 -7.97 -15.96 -17.50
C THR A 245 -8.62 -16.50 -18.76
N ALA A 246 -8.48 -15.80 -19.88
CA ALA A 246 -8.96 -16.26 -21.19
C ALA A 246 -8.31 -17.60 -21.58
N LYS A 247 -6.99 -17.72 -21.47
CA LYS A 247 -6.26 -18.97 -21.72
C LYS A 247 -6.76 -20.11 -20.85
N GLN A 248 -6.96 -19.87 -19.53
CA GLN A 248 -7.52 -20.86 -18.61
C GLN A 248 -8.95 -21.30 -19.00
N ASN A 249 -9.79 -20.35 -19.42
CA ASN A 249 -11.14 -20.65 -19.85
C ASN A 249 -11.16 -21.53 -21.11
N VAL A 250 -10.33 -21.19 -22.11
CA VAL A 250 -10.18 -22.01 -23.31
C VAL A 250 -9.71 -23.43 -22.96
N ALA A 251 -8.65 -23.56 -22.20
CA ALA A 251 -8.12 -24.86 -21.78
C ALA A 251 -9.14 -25.68 -20.94
N SER A 252 -9.99 -25.03 -20.14
CA SER A 252 -11.01 -25.70 -19.34
C SER A 252 -12.25 -26.09 -20.12
N PHE A 253 -12.53 -25.42 -21.25
CA PHE A 253 -13.69 -25.69 -22.09
C PHE A 253 -13.48 -26.91 -22.98
N PHE A 254 -12.25 -27.15 -23.44
CA PHE A 254 -11.91 -28.27 -24.32
C PHE A 254 -11.46 -29.54 -23.58
N ARG A 255 -11.52 -29.56 -22.24
CA ARG A 255 -11.38 -30.76 -21.41
C ARG A 255 -12.73 -31.46 -21.20
#